data_3b684e66d1afcc4056e1e6fc576f2f32
#
_entry.id   3b684e66d1afcc4056e1e6fc576f2f32
#
_cell.length_a   1.000
_cell.length_b   1.000
_cell.length_c   1.000
_cell.angle_alpha   90.00
_cell.angle_beta   90.00
_cell.angle_gamma   90.00
#
_symmetry.space_group_name_H-M   'P 1'
#
loop_
_entity.id
_entity.type
_entity.pdbx_description
1 polymer ?
#
loop_
_entity_poly.entity_id
_entity_poly.type
_entity_poly.pdbx_seq_one_letter_code
_entity_poly.pdbx_strand_id
1 'polypeptide(L)'
;MNIKNVYILDDRAILYINGEDAKNFLQNLISNDINKVNETSTCFTSLLSPQGKFLFEFIIIKHKSGYLIDCEKSQADGLYKQLSVYKLRSKVEILNLSNEFVVAAFSQEKFLTFKEAQDISGFTLKYREDPIFLDPRNKQLGARLIINLEKLYLSLKKLDLHDTNLSEYYSYSHKLGIVPKDLNKLQNKLFGIECNYEELNGIDFKKGCYVGQENTARIKLKNKLNKRLLPIDLVEGGLIQDESIYFKDNEIGKVLIEKEYPFALIKYQDENFIENSDFKTKKASIKINKPDWIKN
;
A
#
# COMPACT_ATOMS: atom_id res chain seq x y z
N MET A 1 -12.53 -1.08 13.50
CA MET A 1 -11.57 -0.50 14.49
C MET A 1 -12.35 0.33 15.50
N ASN A 2 -11.97 0.30 16.81
CA ASN A 2 -12.62 1.12 17.84
C ASN A 2 -12.22 2.60 17.66
N ILE A 3 -13.17 3.53 17.90
CA ILE A 3 -12.98 4.98 17.72
C ILE A 3 -11.88 5.58 18.62
N LYS A 4 -11.58 4.94 19.75
CA LYS A 4 -10.55 5.38 20.70
C LYS A 4 -9.19 4.72 20.51
N ASN A 5 -9.09 3.71 19.64
CA ASN A 5 -7.86 2.97 19.42
C ASN A 5 -6.97 3.70 18.41
N VAL A 6 -5.66 3.70 18.69
CA VAL A 6 -4.62 4.07 17.75
C VAL A 6 -3.60 2.94 17.66
N TYR A 7 -3.04 2.75 16.48
CA TYR A 7 -2.05 1.75 16.16
C TYR A 7 -0.78 2.46 15.71
N ILE A 8 0.29 2.32 16.45
CA ILE A 8 1.59 2.92 16.10
C ILE A 8 2.26 1.98 15.11
N LEU A 9 2.40 2.42 13.85
CA LEU A 9 2.97 1.63 12.77
C LEU A 9 4.51 1.76 12.79
N ASP A 10 5.17 1.02 13.67
CA ASP A 10 6.62 1.07 13.90
C ASP A 10 7.45 0.43 12.77
N ASP A 11 6.79 -0.30 11.88
CA ASP A 11 7.33 -0.88 10.64
C ASP A 11 7.18 0.04 9.42
N ARG A 12 6.73 1.28 9.60
CA ARG A 12 6.72 2.30 8.55
C ARG A 12 7.97 3.18 8.63
N ALA A 13 8.35 3.71 7.49
CA ALA A 13 9.44 4.65 7.33
C ALA A 13 8.98 5.88 6.55
N ILE A 14 9.59 7.03 6.87
CA ILE A 14 9.26 8.30 6.24
C ILE A 14 10.49 8.83 5.50
N LEU A 15 10.39 8.94 4.17
CA LEU A 15 11.31 9.73 3.39
C LEU A 15 10.70 11.09 3.10
N TYR A 16 11.54 12.10 2.89
CA TYR A 16 11.13 13.43 2.48
C TYR A 16 11.84 13.81 1.18
N ILE A 17 11.06 14.24 0.20
CA ILE A 17 11.56 14.64 -1.11
C ILE A 17 11.21 16.10 -1.34
N ASN A 18 12.22 16.94 -1.54
CA ASN A 18 12.04 18.37 -1.84
C ASN A 18 12.98 18.85 -2.95
N GLY A 19 12.85 20.09 -3.36
CA GLY A 19 13.64 20.74 -4.40
C GLY A 19 12.80 21.22 -5.57
N GLU A 20 13.39 22.07 -6.42
CA GLU A 20 12.71 22.68 -7.56
C GLU A 20 12.08 21.65 -8.50
N ASP A 21 12.76 20.52 -8.71
CA ASP A 21 12.33 19.48 -9.62
C ASP A 21 11.54 18.35 -8.95
N ALA A 22 11.29 18.39 -7.63
CA ALA A 22 10.71 17.28 -6.86
C ALA A 22 9.39 16.77 -7.45
N LYS A 23 8.51 17.67 -7.87
CA LYS A 23 7.22 17.32 -8.48
C LYS A 23 7.39 16.58 -9.81
N ASN A 24 8.19 17.12 -10.72
CA ASN A 24 8.44 16.52 -12.04
C ASN A 24 9.20 15.20 -11.92
N PHE A 25 10.16 15.15 -10.99
CA PHE A 25 10.90 13.93 -10.68
C PHE A 25 9.96 12.80 -10.26
N LEU A 26 9.09 13.04 -9.29
CA LEU A 26 8.10 12.05 -8.87
C LEU A 26 7.12 11.71 -9.99
N GLN A 27 6.63 12.69 -10.76
CA GLN A 27 5.71 12.45 -11.86
C GLN A 27 6.23 11.46 -12.90
N ASN A 28 7.51 11.49 -13.19
CA ASN A 28 8.14 10.62 -14.18
C ASN A 28 8.40 9.19 -13.66
N LEU A 29 8.34 8.96 -12.36
CA LEU A 29 8.70 7.69 -11.75
C LEU A 29 7.50 6.88 -11.26
N ILE A 30 6.50 7.55 -10.67
CA ILE A 30 5.41 6.90 -9.96
C ILE A 30 4.27 6.49 -10.88
N SER A 31 3.55 5.44 -10.51
CA SER A 31 2.40 4.93 -11.28
C SER A 31 1.15 5.81 -11.20
N ASN A 32 1.03 6.65 -10.17
CA ASN A 32 -0.09 7.59 -10.00
C ASN A 32 0.30 9.02 -10.38
N ASP A 33 -0.67 9.91 -10.44
CA ASP A 33 -0.45 11.32 -10.81
C ASP A 33 -0.13 12.18 -9.58
N ILE A 34 1.09 12.74 -9.53
CA ILE A 34 1.54 13.64 -8.45
C ILE A 34 0.70 14.94 -8.40
N ASN A 35 0.04 15.32 -9.50
CA ASN A 35 -0.83 16.50 -9.52
C ASN A 35 -2.06 16.36 -8.61
N LYS A 36 -2.44 15.13 -8.25
CA LYS A 36 -3.49 14.86 -7.26
C LYS A 36 -3.07 15.17 -5.83
N VAL A 37 -1.75 15.25 -5.56
CA VAL A 37 -1.22 15.47 -4.21
C VAL A 37 -1.12 16.96 -3.91
N ASN A 38 -1.89 17.40 -2.92
CA ASN A 38 -1.93 18.79 -2.45
C ASN A 38 -2.24 18.82 -0.94
N GLU A 39 -2.52 20.01 -0.40
CA GLU A 39 -2.78 20.20 1.04
C GLU A 39 -4.02 19.43 1.56
N THR A 40 -4.94 19.05 0.69
CA THR A 40 -6.20 18.36 1.03
C THR A 40 -6.32 16.97 0.42
N SER A 41 -5.29 16.50 -0.30
CA SER A 41 -5.33 15.23 -1.00
C SER A 41 -3.98 14.53 -1.00
N THR A 42 -4.00 13.28 -0.61
CA THR A 42 -2.89 12.33 -0.53
C THR A 42 -3.13 11.19 -1.52
N CYS A 43 -2.11 10.65 -2.15
CA CYS A 43 -2.25 9.53 -3.05
C CYS A 43 -1.41 8.31 -2.67
N PHE A 44 -1.93 7.14 -2.99
CA PHE A 44 -1.20 5.87 -3.02
C PHE A 44 -0.58 5.66 -4.40
N THR A 45 0.60 5.08 -4.45
CA THR A 45 1.32 4.86 -5.71
C THR A 45 2.37 3.76 -5.59
N SER A 46 2.97 3.39 -6.72
CA SER A 46 4.09 2.45 -6.77
C SER A 46 5.21 2.97 -7.67
N LEU A 47 6.41 2.48 -7.40
CA LEU A 47 7.55 2.51 -8.31
C LEU A 47 7.69 1.12 -8.93
N LEU A 48 7.70 1.06 -10.25
CA LEU A 48 7.81 -0.17 -11.02
C LEU A 48 9.20 -0.30 -11.65
N SER A 49 9.58 -1.53 -11.99
CA SER A 49 10.73 -1.75 -12.87
C SER A 49 10.41 -1.26 -14.31
N PRO A 50 11.42 -1.06 -15.17
CA PRO A 50 11.19 -0.74 -16.58
C PRO A 50 10.26 -1.76 -17.28
N GLN A 51 10.24 -3.02 -16.81
CA GLN A 51 9.37 -4.07 -17.33
C GLN A 51 7.96 -4.06 -16.69
N GLY A 52 7.64 -3.08 -15.83
CA GLY A 52 6.34 -2.97 -15.15
C GLY A 52 6.14 -3.90 -13.95
N LYS A 53 7.21 -4.55 -13.45
CA LYS A 53 7.16 -5.36 -12.24
C LYS A 53 7.14 -4.47 -11.00
N PHE A 54 6.42 -4.93 -9.97
CA PHE A 54 6.41 -4.30 -8.65
C PHE A 54 7.81 -4.20 -8.05
N LEU A 55 8.19 -3.02 -7.59
CA LEU A 55 9.39 -2.78 -6.81
C LEU A 55 9.05 -2.25 -5.42
N PHE A 56 8.32 -1.13 -5.35
CA PHE A 56 7.96 -0.46 -4.10
C PHE A 56 6.56 0.12 -4.20
N GLU A 57 5.84 0.16 -3.08
CA GLU A 57 4.63 0.95 -2.92
C GLU A 57 4.76 1.91 -1.75
N PHE A 58 4.08 3.04 -1.85
CA PHE A 58 4.11 4.07 -0.82
C PHE A 58 2.96 5.06 -0.96
N ILE A 59 2.73 5.81 0.10
CA ILE A 59 1.77 6.91 0.10
C ILE A 59 2.56 8.22 0.01
N ILE A 60 2.09 9.16 -0.81
CA ILE A 60 2.70 10.49 -0.99
C ILE A 60 1.79 11.53 -0.40
N ILE A 61 2.34 12.36 0.48
CA ILE A 61 1.65 13.41 1.20
C ILE A 61 2.35 14.75 0.96
N LYS A 62 1.60 15.80 0.63
CA LYS A 62 2.15 17.15 0.57
C LYS A 62 2.55 17.62 1.97
N HIS A 63 3.78 18.11 2.12
CA HIS A 63 4.27 18.66 3.37
C HIS A 63 5.29 19.77 3.10
N LYS A 64 5.03 20.95 3.63
CA LYS A 64 5.87 22.13 3.40
C LYS A 64 6.15 22.35 1.90
N SER A 65 7.40 22.57 1.52
CA SER A 65 7.83 22.74 0.13
C SER A 65 7.94 21.44 -0.66
N GLY A 66 7.87 20.27 0.01
CA GLY A 66 8.10 18.95 -0.60
C GLY A 66 6.99 17.94 -0.34
N TYR A 67 7.39 16.68 -0.27
CA TYR A 67 6.51 15.52 -0.13
C TYR A 67 7.07 14.54 0.90
N LEU A 68 6.24 14.09 1.83
CA LEU A 68 6.52 12.92 2.65
C LEU A 68 6.13 11.66 1.87
N ILE A 69 6.95 10.62 2.03
CA ILE A 69 6.75 9.30 1.46
C ILE A 69 6.64 8.30 2.61
N ASP A 70 5.44 7.77 2.84
CA ASP A 70 5.19 6.71 3.83
C ASP A 70 5.34 5.35 3.14
N CYS A 71 6.40 4.61 3.44
CA CYS A 71 6.71 3.29 2.89
C CYS A 71 6.97 2.26 4.01
N GLU A 72 7.00 0.97 3.66
CA GLU A 72 7.41 -0.07 4.60
C GLU A 72 8.89 0.08 4.96
N LYS A 73 9.21 0.01 6.25
CA LYS A 73 10.56 0.23 6.79
C LYS A 73 11.59 -0.73 6.21
N SER A 74 11.19 -1.99 5.99
CA SER A 74 12.05 -3.00 5.36
C SER A 74 12.48 -2.64 3.93
N GLN A 75 11.73 -1.76 3.26
CA GLN A 75 11.99 -1.32 1.89
C GLN A 75 12.63 0.07 1.79
N ALA A 76 12.69 0.82 2.90
CA ALA A 76 13.07 2.24 2.88
C ALA A 76 14.45 2.51 2.26
N ASP A 77 15.47 1.73 2.64
CA ASP A 77 16.81 1.87 2.09
C ASP A 77 16.89 1.52 0.60
N GLY A 78 16.15 0.50 0.18
CA GLY A 78 16.02 0.11 -1.22
C GLY A 78 15.36 1.19 -2.05
N LEU A 79 14.26 1.74 -1.56
CA LEU A 79 13.54 2.85 -2.18
C LEU A 79 14.41 4.11 -2.26
N TYR A 80 15.09 4.47 -1.16
CA TYR A 80 16.02 5.60 -1.13
C TYR A 80 17.12 5.46 -2.20
N LYS A 81 17.76 4.29 -2.28
CA LYS A 81 18.78 4.00 -3.28
C LYS A 81 18.23 4.10 -4.70
N GLN A 82 17.07 3.51 -4.95
CA GLN A 82 16.46 3.54 -6.28
C GLN A 82 16.09 4.95 -6.73
N LEU A 83 15.48 5.76 -5.84
CA LEU A 83 15.19 7.16 -6.10
C LEU A 83 16.47 7.97 -6.34
N SER A 84 17.54 7.70 -5.58
CA SER A 84 18.83 8.36 -5.75
C SER A 84 19.49 8.07 -7.11
N VAL A 85 19.34 6.84 -7.64
CA VAL A 85 19.80 6.48 -8.99
C VAL A 85 19.06 7.30 -10.05
N TYR A 86 17.75 7.49 -9.91
CA TYR A 86 16.94 8.26 -10.86
C TYR A 86 17.13 9.78 -10.75
N LYS A 87 17.66 10.27 -9.63
CA LYS A 87 17.84 11.71 -9.38
C LYS A 87 18.72 12.38 -10.45
N LEU A 88 19.83 11.72 -10.85
CA LEU A 88 20.78 12.23 -11.87
C LEU A 88 21.13 13.72 -11.66
N ARG A 89 20.69 14.59 -12.60
CA ARG A 89 20.92 16.05 -12.57
C ARG A 89 19.74 16.85 -12.01
N SER A 90 18.67 16.19 -11.55
CA SER A 90 17.50 16.87 -11.01
C SER A 90 17.83 17.58 -9.68
N LYS A 91 17.35 18.80 -9.51
CA LYS A 91 17.47 19.58 -8.28
C LYS A 91 16.49 19.07 -7.22
N VAL A 92 16.79 17.87 -6.72
CA VAL A 92 15.98 17.16 -5.75
C VAL A 92 16.86 16.76 -4.57
N GLU A 93 16.35 16.91 -3.38
CA GLU A 93 16.93 16.38 -2.15
C GLU A 93 16.04 15.26 -1.63
N ILE A 94 16.64 14.17 -1.15
CA ILE A 94 15.96 13.03 -0.57
C ILE A 94 16.53 12.82 0.82
N LEU A 95 15.70 12.92 1.85
CA LEU A 95 16.06 12.74 3.25
C LEU A 95 15.33 11.54 3.84
N ASN A 96 16.02 10.78 4.68
CA ASN A 96 15.37 9.75 5.48
C ASN A 96 15.05 10.31 6.87
N LEU A 97 13.75 10.54 7.14
CA LEU A 97 13.24 11.10 8.37
C LEU A 97 12.60 10.04 9.29
N SER A 98 12.89 8.76 9.07
CA SER A 98 12.28 7.65 9.82
C SER A 98 12.62 7.64 11.32
N ASN A 99 13.68 8.31 11.74
CA ASN A 99 14.01 8.48 13.15
C ASN A 99 13.33 9.69 13.82
N GLU A 100 12.74 10.57 13.00
CA GLU A 100 12.09 11.80 13.48
C GLU A 100 10.59 11.70 13.45
N PHE A 101 10.04 10.97 12.48
CA PHE A 101 8.60 10.85 12.25
C PHE A 101 8.11 9.42 12.45
N VAL A 102 6.89 9.32 12.92
CA VAL A 102 6.17 8.07 13.12
C VAL A 102 4.79 8.16 12.44
N VAL A 103 4.28 7.00 12.02
CA VAL A 103 2.94 6.85 11.47
C VAL A 103 2.04 6.22 12.53
N ALA A 104 0.91 6.86 12.82
CA ALA A 104 -0.12 6.32 13.70
C ALA A 104 -1.42 6.17 12.91
N ALA A 105 -2.06 5.00 12.98
CA ALA A 105 -3.33 4.73 12.32
C ALA A 105 -4.48 4.66 13.33
N PHE A 106 -5.66 5.15 12.96
CA PHE A 106 -6.87 5.11 13.78
C PHE A 106 -8.12 5.03 12.91
N SER A 107 -9.28 4.81 13.53
CA SER A 107 -10.51 4.52 12.78
C SER A 107 -10.97 5.67 11.88
N GLN A 108 -11.64 5.32 10.76
CA GLN A 108 -12.35 6.26 9.89
C GLN A 108 -13.39 7.08 10.68
N GLU A 109 -14.12 6.46 11.60
CA GLU A 109 -15.10 7.11 12.46
C GLU A 109 -14.46 8.24 13.28
N LYS A 110 -13.29 8.00 13.87
CA LYS A 110 -12.53 9.04 14.57
C LYS A 110 -12.10 10.18 13.65
N PHE A 111 -11.63 9.86 12.45
CA PHE A 111 -11.27 10.88 11.47
C PHE A 111 -12.45 11.80 11.12
N LEU A 112 -13.64 11.25 10.96
CA LEU A 112 -14.84 12.01 10.62
C LEU A 112 -15.33 12.91 11.77
N THR A 113 -14.76 12.81 12.97
CA THR A 113 -15.03 13.77 14.05
C THR A 113 -14.25 15.10 13.91
N PHE A 114 -13.23 15.15 13.04
CA PHE A 114 -12.52 16.41 12.82
C PHE A 114 -13.36 17.37 11.99
N LYS A 115 -13.24 18.67 12.33
CA LYS A 115 -13.88 19.73 11.56
C LYS A 115 -13.39 19.66 10.10
N GLU A 116 -14.30 19.81 9.15
CA GLU A 116 -14.05 19.79 7.70
C GLU A 116 -13.63 18.42 7.14
N ALA A 117 -13.64 17.35 7.94
CA ALA A 117 -13.35 16.01 7.46
C ALA A 117 -14.37 15.57 6.41
N GLN A 118 -13.90 14.90 5.35
CA GLN A 118 -14.73 14.32 4.31
C GLN A 118 -14.46 12.81 4.20
N ASP A 119 -15.51 12.06 3.92
CA ASP A 119 -15.45 10.60 3.78
C ASP A 119 -14.95 10.17 2.37
N ILE A 120 -13.75 10.63 2.01
CA ILE A 120 -13.10 10.40 0.71
C ILE A 120 -11.73 9.80 0.95
N SER A 121 -11.40 8.68 0.25
CA SER A 121 -10.05 8.09 0.30
C SER A 121 -8.99 9.11 -0.10
N GLY A 122 -7.93 9.24 0.70
CA GLY A 122 -6.86 10.21 0.51
C GLY A 122 -7.18 11.63 0.95
N PHE A 123 -8.42 11.92 1.42
CA PHE A 123 -8.74 13.26 1.95
C PHE A 123 -7.85 13.57 3.14
N THR A 124 -7.21 14.75 3.10
CA THR A 124 -6.15 15.16 4.01
C THR A 124 -6.53 16.41 4.77
N LEU A 125 -6.24 16.43 6.05
CA LEU A 125 -6.35 17.55 6.96
C LEU A 125 -5.00 17.82 7.61
N LYS A 126 -4.84 18.99 8.23
CA LYS A 126 -3.73 19.31 9.12
C LYS A 126 -4.19 19.26 10.58
N TYR A 127 -3.53 18.42 11.36
CA TYR A 127 -3.59 18.51 12.81
C TYR A 127 -2.40 19.34 13.28
N ARG A 128 -2.64 20.64 13.54
CA ARG A 128 -1.58 21.62 13.68
C ARG A 128 -0.80 21.74 12.36
N GLU A 129 0.43 21.26 12.31
CA GLU A 129 1.24 21.23 11.08
C GLU A 129 1.44 19.80 10.52
N ASP A 130 0.93 18.79 11.24
CA ASP A 130 1.14 17.38 10.90
C ASP A 130 -0.04 16.87 10.04
N PRO A 131 0.20 16.13 8.95
CA PRO A 131 -0.87 15.67 8.08
C PRO A 131 -1.62 14.49 8.70
N ILE A 132 -2.96 14.56 8.65
CA ILE A 132 -3.87 13.45 8.90
C ILE A 132 -4.66 13.17 7.62
N PHE A 133 -4.75 11.94 7.17
CA PHE A 133 -5.45 11.59 5.95
C PHE A 133 -6.13 10.23 6.04
N LEU A 134 -7.29 10.07 5.39
CA LEU A 134 -7.87 8.74 5.17
C LEU A 134 -7.00 7.94 4.22
N ASP A 135 -6.78 6.66 4.53
CA ASP A 135 -5.93 5.80 3.70
C ASP A 135 -6.39 5.83 2.23
N PRO A 136 -5.52 6.27 1.30
CA PRO A 136 -5.90 6.46 -0.09
C PRO A 136 -6.20 5.14 -0.83
N ARG A 137 -5.74 4.01 -0.31
CA ARG A 137 -6.03 2.68 -0.87
C ARG A 137 -7.47 2.28 -0.62
N ASN A 138 -7.92 2.44 0.62
CA ASN A 138 -9.28 2.15 1.05
C ASN A 138 -9.55 2.89 2.36
N LYS A 139 -10.53 3.77 2.38
CA LYS A 139 -10.91 4.56 3.57
C LYS A 139 -11.32 3.72 4.78
N GLN A 140 -11.76 2.47 4.58
CA GLN A 140 -12.06 1.55 5.68
C GLN A 140 -10.83 1.18 6.51
N LEU A 141 -9.61 1.29 5.95
CA LEU A 141 -8.37 1.19 6.74
C LEU A 141 -8.22 2.29 7.79
N GLY A 142 -9.11 3.27 7.78
CA GLY A 142 -9.06 4.42 8.68
C GLY A 142 -8.12 5.51 8.21
N ALA A 143 -7.71 6.35 9.16
CA ALA A 143 -6.83 7.47 8.90
C ALA A 143 -5.41 7.19 9.40
N ARG A 144 -4.45 7.90 8.78
CA ARG A 144 -3.06 7.95 9.23
C ARG A 144 -2.70 9.37 9.64
N LEU A 145 -1.97 9.49 10.75
CA LEU A 145 -1.30 10.68 11.21
C LEU A 145 0.21 10.46 11.05
N ILE A 146 0.88 11.33 10.31
CA ILE A 146 2.35 11.36 10.28
C ILE A 146 2.79 12.52 11.18
N ILE A 147 3.50 12.20 12.25
CA ILE A 147 3.83 13.17 13.28
C ILE A 147 5.27 12.98 13.77
N ASN A 148 5.89 14.08 14.20
CA ASN A 148 7.18 14.00 14.89
C ASN A 148 7.06 13.18 16.18
N LEU A 149 8.02 12.26 16.39
CA LEU A 149 8.02 11.31 17.49
C LEU A 149 7.90 11.98 18.87
N GLU A 150 8.56 13.13 19.06
CA GLU A 150 8.51 13.88 20.32
C GLU A 150 7.09 14.40 20.67
N LYS A 151 6.26 14.64 19.65
CA LYS A 151 4.91 15.17 19.82
C LYS A 151 3.85 14.07 19.92
N LEU A 152 4.19 12.82 19.60
CA LEU A 152 3.24 11.71 19.44
C LEU A 152 2.31 11.57 20.63
N TYR A 153 2.84 11.20 21.80
CA TYR A 153 2.03 10.84 22.96
C TYR A 153 1.19 12.02 23.49
N LEU A 154 1.72 13.24 23.42
CA LEU A 154 0.94 14.42 23.80
C LEU A 154 -0.24 14.65 22.84
N SER A 155 -0.04 14.39 21.56
CA SER A 155 -1.08 14.52 20.54
C SER A 155 -2.13 13.42 20.65
N LEU A 156 -1.72 12.17 20.87
CA LEU A 156 -2.64 11.06 21.11
C LEU A 156 -3.54 11.32 22.33
N LYS A 157 -2.95 11.79 23.44
CA LYS A 157 -3.72 12.19 24.65
C LYS A 157 -4.74 13.29 24.35
N LYS A 158 -4.38 14.31 23.57
CA LYS A 158 -5.31 15.40 23.21
C LYS A 158 -6.41 14.95 22.24
N LEU A 159 -6.13 13.94 21.45
CA LEU A 159 -7.10 13.34 20.52
C LEU A 159 -7.96 12.25 21.21
N ASP A 160 -7.79 11.98 22.50
CA ASP A 160 -8.44 10.87 23.23
C ASP A 160 -8.25 9.52 22.50
N LEU A 161 -7.01 9.26 22.11
CA LEU A 161 -6.59 8.03 21.44
C LEU A 161 -5.65 7.23 22.33
N HIS A 162 -5.90 5.93 22.42
CA HIS A 162 -5.13 4.99 23.26
C HIS A 162 -4.42 3.98 22.38
N ASP A 163 -3.11 3.84 22.60
CA ASP A 163 -2.28 2.86 21.89
C ASP A 163 -2.76 1.44 22.15
N THR A 164 -2.82 0.63 21.10
CA THR A 164 -3.33 -0.73 21.15
C THR A 164 -2.53 -1.66 20.24
N ASN A 165 -2.84 -2.96 20.29
CA ASN A 165 -2.07 -3.99 19.61
C ASN A 165 -2.12 -3.82 18.09
N LEU A 166 -0.95 -3.62 17.48
CA LEU A 166 -0.76 -3.43 16.05
C LEU A 166 -1.28 -4.60 15.21
N SER A 167 -1.28 -5.83 15.77
CA SER A 167 -1.79 -7.01 15.06
C SER A 167 -3.27 -6.91 14.69
N GLU A 168 -4.07 -6.14 15.45
CA GLU A 168 -5.48 -5.89 15.11
C GLU A 168 -5.61 -5.09 13.81
N TYR A 169 -4.77 -4.06 13.64
CA TYR A 169 -4.75 -3.25 12.42
C TYR A 169 -4.31 -4.09 11.21
N TYR A 170 -3.30 -4.93 11.37
CA TYR A 170 -2.81 -5.79 10.29
C TYR A 170 -3.80 -6.88 9.92
N SER A 171 -4.44 -7.51 10.91
CA SER A 171 -5.53 -8.46 10.66
C SER A 171 -6.69 -7.81 9.92
N TYR A 172 -7.01 -6.56 10.26
CA TYR A 172 -8.05 -5.80 9.58
C TYR A 172 -7.64 -5.44 8.13
N SER A 173 -6.39 -5.02 7.92
CA SER A 173 -5.83 -4.78 6.59
C SER A 173 -5.88 -6.04 5.71
N HIS A 174 -5.47 -7.19 6.25
CA HIS A 174 -5.52 -8.48 5.58
C HIS A 174 -6.95 -8.86 5.17
N LYS A 175 -7.93 -8.73 6.08
CA LYS A 175 -9.37 -8.96 5.77
C LYS A 175 -9.89 -8.05 4.66
N LEU A 176 -9.41 -6.82 4.59
CA LEU A 176 -9.73 -5.89 3.51
C LEU A 176 -8.97 -6.21 2.20
N GLY A 177 -8.12 -7.24 2.16
CA GLY A 177 -7.34 -7.61 0.99
C GLY A 177 -6.21 -6.64 0.66
N ILE A 178 -5.70 -5.92 1.66
CA ILE A 178 -4.59 -4.97 1.50
C ILE A 178 -3.40 -5.51 2.28
N VAL A 179 -2.27 -5.69 1.58
CA VAL A 179 -1.03 -6.23 2.17
C VAL A 179 -0.58 -5.33 3.31
N PRO A 180 -0.48 -5.84 4.56
CA PRO A 180 -0.08 -5.01 5.69
C PRO A 180 1.43 -4.84 5.81
N LYS A 181 2.20 -5.89 5.49
CA LYS A 181 3.66 -5.95 5.61
C LYS A 181 4.28 -7.02 4.71
N ASP A 182 5.60 -7.16 4.73
CA ASP A 182 6.38 -8.13 3.93
C ASP A 182 6.33 -7.87 2.42
N LEU A 183 6.17 -6.61 2.01
CA LEU A 183 6.12 -6.20 0.61
C LEU A 183 7.41 -6.55 -0.17
N ASN A 184 8.54 -6.67 0.51
CA ASN A 184 9.80 -7.11 -0.10
C ASN A 184 9.70 -8.49 -0.75
N LYS A 185 8.82 -9.37 -0.26
CA LYS A 185 8.55 -10.70 -0.85
C LYS A 185 7.87 -10.64 -2.21
N LEU A 186 7.25 -9.51 -2.55
CA LEU A 186 6.54 -9.29 -3.80
C LEU A 186 7.44 -8.73 -4.91
N GLN A 187 8.60 -8.16 -4.57
CA GLN A 187 9.47 -7.48 -5.53
C GLN A 187 9.86 -8.36 -6.71
N ASN A 188 9.71 -7.81 -7.92
CA ASN A 188 9.98 -8.46 -9.19
C ASN A 188 9.17 -9.73 -9.51
N LYS A 189 8.25 -10.17 -8.64
CA LYS A 189 7.47 -11.39 -8.83
C LYS A 189 6.19 -11.20 -9.65
N LEU A 190 5.55 -10.03 -9.54
CA LEU A 190 4.27 -9.74 -10.20
C LEU A 190 4.28 -8.33 -10.83
N PHE A 191 3.35 -8.09 -11.75
CA PHE A 191 3.15 -6.77 -12.32
C PHE A 191 2.38 -5.86 -11.35
N GLY A 192 2.61 -4.55 -11.40
CA GLY A 192 1.92 -3.59 -10.53
C GLY A 192 0.38 -3.68 -10.64
N ILE A 193 -0.15 -3.96 -11.84
CA ILE A 193 -1.59 -4.16 -12.03
C ILE A 193 -2.13 -5.45 -11.37
N GLU A 194 -1.30 -6.49 -11.22
CA GLU A 194 -1.65 -7.73 -10.51
C GLU A 194 -1.71 -7.52 -8.99
N CYS A 195 -1.09 -6.43 -8.47
CA CYS A 195 -1.22 -5.98 -7.08
C CYS A 195 -2.54 -5.26 -6.79
N ASN A 196 -3.50 -5.27 -7.73
CA ASN A 196 -4.79 -4.59 -7.63
C ASN A 196 -4.69 -3.06 -7.49
N TYR A 197 -3.62 -2.45 -8.01
CA TYR A 197 -3.39 -1.00 -7.83
C TYR A 197 -4.38 -0.13 -8.60
N GLU A 198 -5.12 -0.68 -9.55
CA GLU A 198 -6.24 0.05 -10.16
C GLU A 198 -7.36 0.27 -9.14
N GLU A 199 -7.80 -0.79 -8.50
CA GLU A 199 -8.91 -0.77 -7.51
C GLU A 199 -8.48 -0.10 -6.21
N LEU A 200 -7.20 -0.19 -5.86
CA LEU A 200 -6.60 0.47 -4.68
C LEU A 200 -6.12 1.89 -4.97
N ASN A 201 -6.54 2.50 -6.08
CA ASN A 201 -6.18 3.87 -6.46
C ASN A 201 -4.67 4.13 -6.60
N GLY A 202 -3.88 3.10 -6.89
CA GLY A 202 -2.42 3.18 -6.98
C GLY A 202 -1.87 3.50 -8.38
N ILE A 203 -2.71 3.45 -9.42
CA ILE A 203 -2.34 3.73 -10.82
C ILE A 203 -3.29 4.77 -11.40
N ASP A 204 -2.72 5.74 -12.15
CA ASP A 204 -3.49 6.63 -13.01
C ASP A 204 -3.20 6.33 -14.48
N PHE A 205 -4.17 5.75 -15.18
CA PHE A 205 -4.06 5.43 -16.61
C PHE A 205 -4.17 6.65 -17.53
N LYS A 206 -4.55 7.82 -17.00
CA LYS A 206 -4.70 9.07 -17.76
C LYS A 206 -3.50 9.99 -17.64
N LYS A 207 -2.57 9.70 -16.71
CA LYS A 207 -1.33 10.49 -16.60
C LYS A 207 -0.38 10.26 -17.78
N GLY A 208 0.62 11.13 -17.91
CA GLY A 208 1.72 10.99 -18.87
C GLY A 208 2.65 9.80 -18.56
N CYS A 209 3.75 9.70 -19.31
CA CYS A 209 4.69 8.58 -19.21
C CYS A 209 5.35 8.49 -17.83
N TYR A 210 5.58 7.25 -17.39
CA TYR A 210 6.34 6.91 -16.18
C TYR A 210 7.06 5.56 -16.35
N VAL A 211 8.01 5.29 -15.48
CA VAL A 211 8.80 4.05 -15.54
C VAL A 211 7.90 2.81 -15.36
N GLY A 212 7.96 1.88 -16.33
CA GLY A 212 7.21 0.62 -16.30
C GLY A 212 5.76 0.71 -16.81
N GLN A 213 5.33 1.85 -17.35
CA GLN A 213 3.97 2.07 -17.85
C GLN A 213 3.56 1.13 -18.99
N GLU A 214 4.48 0.82 -19.91
CA GLU A 214 4.13 0.13 -21.16
C GLU A 214 3.41 -1.21 -20.93
N ASN A 215 3.97 -2.08 -20.11
CA ASN A 215 3.35 -3.37 -19.82
C ASN A 215 2.06 -3.22 -19.01
N THR A 216 1.99 -2.28 -18.08
CA THR A 216 0.79 -1.97 -17.30
C THR A 216 -0.35 -1.54 -18.23
N ALA A 217 -0.09 -0.60 -19.14
CA ALA A 217 -1.08 -0.14 -20.12
C ALA A 217 -1.48 -1.27 -21.08
N ARG A 218 -0.52 -2.08 -21.55
CA ARG A 218 -0.80 -3.21 -22.47
C ARG A 218 -1.69 -4.27 -21.84
N ILE A 219 -1.48 -4.62 -20.56
CA ILE A 219 -2.32 -5.58 -19.85
C ILE A 219 -3.74 -5.02 -19.71
N LYS A 220 -3.87 -3.74 -19.33
CA LYS A 220 -5.17 -3.05 -19.19
C LYS A 220 -5.93 -2.98 -20.50
N LEU A 221 -5.31 -2.47 -21.56
CA LEU A 221 -5.95 -2.28 -22.88
C LEU A 221 -6.39 -3.60 -23.52
N LYS A 222 -5.64 -4.68 -23.31
CA LYS A 222 -5.97 -6.00 -23.84
C LYS A 222 -6.93 -6.79 -22.95
N ASN A 223 -7.35 -6.23 -21.84
CA ASN A 223 -8.16 -6.91 -20.81
C ASN A 223 -7.57 -8.28 -20.41
N LYS A 224 -6.22 -8.33 -20.22
CA LYS A 224 -5.47 -9.56 -19.97
C LYS A 224 -5.03 -9.69 -18.51
N LEU A 225 -5.73 -9.07 -17.58
CA LEU A 225 -5.48 -9.24 -16.16
C LEU A 225 -6.06 -10.59 -15.70
N ASN A 226 -5.25 -11.64 -15.82
CA ASN A 226 -5.67 -13.00 -15.49
C ASN A 226 -5.27 -13.41 -14.06
N LYS A 227 -4.43 -12.62 -13.40
CA LYS A 227 -3.91 -12.93 -12.06
C LYS A 227 -4.12 -11.74 -11.13
N ARG A 228 -4.42 -12.04 -9.88
CA ARG A 228 -4.57 -11.05 -8.81
C ARG A 228 -3.90 -11.51 -7.53
N LEU A 229 -3.32 -10.58 -6.81
CA LEU A 229 -2.81 -10.78 -5.46
C LEU A 229 -4.02 -10.80 -4.50
N LEU A 230 -4.28 -11.94 -3.88
CA LEU A 230 -5.44 -12.12 -2.98
C LEU A 230 -4.98 -12.59 -1.60
N PRO A 231 -5.67 -12.16 -0.53
CA PRO A 231 -5.46 -12.70 0.81
C PRO A 231 -5.92 -14.14 0.88
N ILE A 232 -5.19 -14.96 1.62
CA ILE A 232 -5.51 -16.37 1.86
C ILE A 232 -5.55 -16.66 3.35
N ASP A 233 -6.41 -17.59 3.78
CA ASP A 233 -6.45 -18.07 5.14
C ASP A 233 -5.93 -19.50 5.20
N LEU A 234 -5.01 -19.76 6.12
CA LEU A 234 -4.54 -21.11 6.43
C LEU A 234 -5.62 -21.85 7.22
N VAL A 235 -6.09 -22.97 6.69
CA VAL A 235 -7.05 -23.84 7.38
C VAL A 235 -6.30 -24.94 8.15
N GLU A 236 -5.32 -25.58 7.50
CA GLU A 236 -4.53 -26.65 8.09
C GLU A 236 -3.14 -26.71 7.47
N GLY A 237 -2.16 -27.18 8.23
CA GLY A 237 -0.80 -27.38 7.77
C GLY A 237 0.10 -26.15 7.89
N GLY A 238 0.95 -25.88 6.91
CA GLY A 238 1.88 -24.75 6.90
C GLY A 238 2.16 -24.26 5.49
N LEU A 239 2.23 -22.93 5.33
CA LEU A 239 2.50 -22.28 4.05
C LEU A 239 4.01 -22.15 3.81
N ILE A 240 4.40 -22.30 2.55
CA ILE A 240 5.78 -22.10 2.08
C ILE A 240 5.75 -21.08 0.96
N GLN A 241 6.65 -20.09 1.02
CA GLN A 241 6.80 -19.08 -0.02
C GLN A 241 7.11 -19.73 -1.39
N ASP A 242 6.50 -19.19 -2.45
CA ASP A 242 6.59 -19.63 -3.84
C ASP A 242 6.03 -21.05 -4.11
N GLU A 243 5.35 -21.68 -3.13
CA GLU A 243 4.66 -22.95 -3.33
C GLU A 243 3.41 -22.76 -4.20
N SER A 244 3.19 -23.70 -5.12
CA SER A 244 2.01 -23.71 -6.00
C SER A 244 0.74 -24.05 -5.23
N ILE A 245 -0.36 -23.39 -5.61
CA ILE A 245 -1.71 -23.63 -5.09
C ILE A 245 -2.51 -24.38 -6.15
N TYR A 246 -3.24 -25.39 -5.72
CA TYR A 246 -4.02 -26.26 -6.58
C TYR A 246 -5.50 -26.25 -6.19
N PHE A 247 -6.35 -26.30 -7.20
CA PHE A 247 -7.76 -26.67 -7.08
C PHE A 247 -7.95 -27.99 -7.84
N LYS A 248 -8.27 -29.06 -7.12
CA LYS A 248 -8.14 -30.44 -7.66
C LYS A 248 -6.71 -30.65 -8.16
N ASP A 249 -6.53 -30.99 -9.43
CA ASP A 249 -5.22 -31.23 -10.05
C ASP A 249 -4.66 -30.02 -10.83
N ASN A 250 -5.40 -28.90 -10.88
CA ASN A 250 -5.01 -27.73 -11.65
C ASN A 250 -4.28 -26.71 -10.80
N GLU A 251 -3.10 -26.26 -11.25
CA GLU A 251 -2.38 -25.15 -10.62
C GLU A 251 -3.08 -23.81 -10.92
N ILE A 252 -3.59 -23.17 -9.86
CA ILE A 252 -4.33 -21.91 -9.95
C ILE A 252 -3.56 -20.71 -9.40
N GLY A 253 -2.42 -20.90 -8.75
CA GLY A 253 -1.66 -19.79 -8.18
C GLY A 253 -0.42 -20.18 -7.42
N LYS A 254 0.16 -19.19 -6.72
CA LYS A 254 1.35 -19.36 -5.87
C LYS A 254 1.26 -18.52 -4.61
N VAL A 255 1.70 -19.07 -3.49
CA VAL A 255 1.88 -18.34 -2.23
C VAL A 255 3.03 -17.36 -2.39
N LEU A 256 2.82 -16.07 -2.13
CA LEU A 256 3.88 -15.06 -2.19
C LEU A 256 4.31 -14.58 -0.80
N ILE A 257 3.36 -14.42 0.12
CA ILE A 257 3.59 -14.12 1.53
C ILE A 257 3.01 -15.29 2.33
N GLU A 258 3.82 -15.94 3.16
CA GLU A 258 3.44 -17.21 3.81
C GLU A 258 3.14 -17.07 5.31
N LYS A 259 3.52 -15.96 5.95
CA LYS A 259 3.41 -15.78 7.42
C LYS A 259 2.37 -14.75 7.80
N GLU A 260 1.79 -14.92 8.99
CA GLU A 260 0.87 -14.02 9.71
C GLU A 260 -0.32 -13.50 8.87
N TYR A 261 -0.04 -12.79 7.77
CA TYR A 261 -1.04 -12.20 6.88
C TYR A 261 -0.77 -12.65 5.45
N PRO A 262 -1.08 -13.91 5.11
CA PRO A 262 -0.60 -14.54 3.90
C PRO A 262 -1.37 -14.06 2.65
N PHE A 263 -0.61 -13.90 1.56
CA PHE A 263 -1.13 -13.52 0.24
C PHE A 263 -0.62 -14.45 -0.85
N ALA A 264 -1.45 -14.66 -1.85
CA ALA A 264 -1.12 -15.48 -3.01
C ALA A 264 -1.46 -14.76 -4.32
N LEU A 265 -0.66 -15.02 -5.36
CA LEU A 265 -0.97 -14.61 -6.73
C LEU A 265 -1.84 -15.70 -7.37
N ILE A 266 -3.10 -15.39 -7.63
CA ILE A 266 -4.13 -16.33 -8.07
C ILE A 266 -4.55 -16.05 -9.52
N LYS A 267 -4.71 -17.08 -10.33
CA LYS A 267 -5.33 -17.03 -11.66
C LYS A 267 -6.85 -16.85 -11.49
N TYR A 268 -7.27 -15.61 -11.31
CA TYR A 268 -8.62 -15.26 -10.89
C TYR A 268 -9.69 -15.50 -11.97
N GLN A 269 -9.32 -15.45 -13.25
CA GLN A 269 -10.23 -15.72 -14.38
C GLN A 269 -10.15 -17.18 -14.86
N ASP A 270 -9.49 -18.06 -14.13
CA ASP A 270 -9.43 -19.48 -14.44
C ASP A 270 -10.80 -20.11 -14.14
N GLU A 271 -11.32 -20.94 -15.07
CA GLU A 271 -12.57 -21.67 -14.90
C GLU A 271 -12.57 -22.60 -13.67
N ASN A 272 -11.38 -22.96 -13.20
CA ASN A 272 -11.19 -23.77 -12.01
C ASN A 272 -11.18 -22.94 -10.71
N PHE A 273 -11.27 -21.59 -10.79
CA PHE A 273 -11.39 -20.76 -9.61
C PHE A 273 -12.86 -20.67 -9.19
N ILE A 274 -13.24 -21.39 -8.16
CA ILE A 274 -14.57 -21.37 -7.54
C ILE A 274 -14.44 -20.74 -6.15
N GLU A 275 -15.08 -19.60 -5.92
CA GLU A 275 -15.10 -18.94 -4.61
C GLU A 275 -15.58 -19.91 -3.51
N ASN A 276 -14.99 -19.80 -2.31
CA ASN A 276 -15.29 -20.65 -1.15
C ASN A 276 -14.97 -22.15 -1.29
N SER A 277 -14.20 -22.53 -2.31
CA SER A 277 -13.68 -23.89 -2.42
C SER A 277 -12.47 -24.12 -1.50
N ASP A 278 -12.20 -25.40 -1.22
CA ASP A 278 -10.97 -25.81 -0.54
C ASP A 278 -9.82 -25.89 -1.54
N PHE A 279 -8.84 -25.05 -1.35
CA PHE A 279 -7.63 -25.03 -2.14
C PHE A 279 -6.49 -25.67 -1.36
N LYS A 280 -5.53 -26.27 -2.07
CA LYS A 280 -4.42 -27.01 -1.45
C LYS A 280 -3.07 -26.56 -1.98
N THR A 281 -2.09 -26.55 -1.09
CA THR A 281 -0.68 -26.63 -1.44
C THR A 281 -0.18 -28.06 -1.16
N LYS A 282 1.10 -28.35 -1.33
CA LYS A 282 1.65 -29.66 -0.95
C LYS A 282 1.53 -29.96 0.56
N LYS A 283 1.47 -28.90 1.40
CA LYS A 283 1.56 -29.00 2.86
C LYS A 283 0.44 -28.29 3.62
N ALA A 284 -0.49 -27.65 2.91
CA ALA A 284 -1.55 -26.88 3.56
C ALA A 284 -2.88 -26.96 2.80
N SER A 285 -3.97 -26.86 3.57
CA SER A 285 -5.30 -26.49 3.08
C SER A 285 -5.52 -25.01 3.33
N ILE A 286 -6.06 -24.28 2.35
CA ILE A 286 -6.27 -22.83 2.43
C ILE A 286 -7.65 -22.42 1.89
N LYS A 287 -8.11 -21.26 2.30
CA LYS A 287 -9.21 -20.52 1.66
C LYS A 287 -8.65 -19.27 0.98
N ILE A 288 -9.21 -18.91 -0.15
CA ILE A 288 -8.87 -17.68 -0.88
C ILE A 288 -10.02 -16.70 -0.68
N ASN A 289 -9.71 -15.54 -0.14
CA ASN A 289 -10.71 -14.50 0.13
C ASN A 289 -10.69 -13.47 -0.99
N LYS A 290 -11.88 -13.23 -1.57
CA LYS A 290 -12.06 -12.15 -2.53
C LYS A 290 -12.49 -10.89 -1.79
N PRO A 291 -11.71 -9.80 -1.85
CA PRO A 291 -12.12 -8.52 -1.28
C PRO A 291 -13.34 -7.94 -2.00
N ASP A 292 -14.25 -7.28 -1.25
CA ASP A 292 -15.51 -6.70 -1.77
C ASP A 292 -15.30 -5.64 -2.86
N TRP A 293 -14.14 -4.98 -2.87
CA TRP A 293 -13.81 -3.95 -3.86
C TRP A 293 -13.36 -4.53 -5.22
N ILE A 294 -13.10 -5.84 -5.34
CA ILE A 294 -12.87 -6.50 -6.62
C ILE A 294 -14.24 -6.81 -7.25
N LYS A 295 -14.61 -5.99 -8.22
CA LYS A 295 -15.81 -6.21 -9.04
C LYS A 295 -15.56 -7.34 -10.05
N ASN A 296 -16.59 -8.10 -10.36
CA ASN A 296 -16.58 -9.14 -11.41
C ASN A 296 -16.41 -8.53 -12.80
#